data_15a5b029c8ed1330c6e7cdeef823cec1
#
_entry.id   15a5b029c8ed1330c6e7cdeef823cec1
#
_cell.length_a   1.000
_cell.length_b   1.000
_cell.length_c   1.000
_cell.angle_alpha   90.00
_cell.angle_beta   90.00
_cell.angle_gamma   90.00
#
_symmetry.space_group_name_H-M   'P 1'
#
loop_
_entity.id
_entity.type
_entity.pdbx_description
1 polymer ?
#
loop_
_entity_poly.entity_id
_entity_poly.type
_entity_poly.pdbx_seq_one_letter_code
_entity_poly.pdbx_strand_id
1 'polypeptide(L)'
;MTKSDFEKIEQITVDEMKTLDSNDYTVIDIRDEIAFTYGTINGAVNIPQAKLEESLDTLPKDKLLIICCKSGIISDPIAENLRQHGYLAANLKDGYYGYMLSQLKVNSNRAKDIERSINKKFHKEIWSRFTATLNDYNLVEEDDKIAVCISGGKDSMLMAKLFQELKRHNKFPFEVVFLVMDPGYSPENREIIEKNAKLLNIPITVFESNIFESVLHIEKSPCYLCARMRRGHLYNKAKELGCNKIALGHHYDDVIETVLMGMLYGGQVQTMMPKLHSTNFEGMELIRPMYLIREDDIKRWRDYNDLHFIQCACKFTDTCTSCNPDNASKRQEIKNMIREMKKVNQQVESNIFRSVENVNIDTVIAYKKDGIKHNFLENYNK
;
A
#
# COMPACT_ATOMS: atom_id res chain seq x y z
N MET A 1 -6.62 -31.63 -21.61
CA MET A 1 -7.12 -31.11 -22.92
C MET A 1 -6.12 -31.45 -23.98
N THR A 2 -6.52 -31.61 -25.26
CA THR A 2 -5.59 -31.83 -26.37
C THR A 2 -4.98 -30.50 -26.84
N LYS A 3 -3.82 -30.56 -27.55
CA LYS A 3 -3.19 -29.35 -28.13
C LYS A 3 -4.17 -28.55 -29.01
N SER A 4 -5.03 -29.26 -29.77
CA SER A 4 -6.06 -28.65 -30.62
C SER A 4 -7.17 -27.95 -29.84
N ASP A 5 -7.39 -28.31 -28.57
CA ASP A 5 -8.36 -27.60 -27.73
C ASP A 5 -7.80 -26.27 -27.24
N PHE A 6 -6.48 -26.21 -26.93
CA PHE A 6 -5.81 -24.98 -26.52
C PHE A 6 -5.64 -23.97 -27.66
N GLU A 7 -5.48 -24.43 -28.91
CA GLU A 7 -5.39 -23.53 -30.09
C GLU A 7 -6.66 -22.68 -30.30
N LYS A 8 -7.79 -23.09 -29.73
CA LYS A 8 -9.08 -22.38 -29.84
C LYS A 8 -9.33 -21.38 -28.73
N ILE A 9 -8.48 -21.38 -27.70
CA ILE A 9 -8.68 -20.51 -26.52
C ILE A 9 -7.95 -19.17 -26.77
N GLU A 10 -8.70 -18.15 -27.15
CA GLU A 10 -8.17 -16.80 -27.32
C GLU A 10 -8.23 -16.01 -26.01
N GLN A 11 -9.31 -16.20 -25.24
CA GLN A 11 -9.52 -15.58 -23.93
C GLN A 11 -9.93 -16.65 -22.93
N ILE A 12 -9.55 -16.48 -21.67
CA ILE A 12 -9.89 -17.38 -20.58
C ILE A 12 -10.26 -16.58 -19.33
N THR A 13 -11.30 -16.96 -18.66
CA THR A 13 -11.68 -16.42 -17.35
C THR A 13 -10.86 -17.07 -16.23
N VAL A 14 -10.83 -16.44 -15.05
CA VAL A 14 -10.16 -17.01 -13.87
C VAL A 14 -10.80 -18.34 -13.44
N ASP A 15 -12.12 -18.47 -13.56
CA ASP A 15 -12.80 -19.71 -13.17
C ASP A 15 -12.52 -20.83 -14.17
N GLU A 16 -12.48 -20.56 -15.47
CA GLU A 16 -12.05 -21.53 -16.49
C GLU A 16 -10.60 -21.94 -16.29
N MET A 17 -9.67 -20.98 -16.05
CA MET A 17 -8.27 -21.26 -15.74
C MET A 17 -8.12 -22.23 -14.58
N LYS A 18 -8.92 -22.07 -13.51
CA LYS A 18 -8.89 -22.96 -12.34
C LYS A 18 -9.35 -24.40 -12.63
N THR A 19 -10.04 -24.64 -13.75
CA THR A 19 -10.45 -26.00 -14.18
C THR A 19 -9.39 -26.72 -14.96
N LEU A 20 -8.35 -26.01 -15.44
CA LEU A 20 -7.23 -26.61 -16.18
C LEU A 20 -6.25 -27.31 -15.24
N ASP A 21 -5.57 -28.35 -15.74
CA ASP A 21 -4.43 -28.93 -15.01
C ASP A 21 -3.28 -27.92 -14.97
N SER A 22 -2.71 -27.70 -13.80
CA SER A 22 -1.60 -26.75 -13.59
C SER A 22 -0.33 -27.08 -14.41
N ASN A 23 -0.18 -28.30 -14.91
CA ASN A 23 0.91 -28.70 -15.78
C ASN A 23 0.69 -28.29 -17.24
N ASP A 24 -0.56 -28.03 -17.64
CA ASP A 24 -0.95 -27.75 -19.02
C ASP A 24 -0.81 -26.28 -19.41
N TYR A 25 -0.63 -25.37 -18.43
CA TYR A 25 -0.50 -23.95 -18.71
C TYR A 25 0.61 -23.27 -17.88
N THR A 26 0.97 -22.08 -18.30
CA THR A 26 1.85 -21.17 -17.54
C THR A 26 1.26 -19.76 -17.60
N VAL A 27 1.09 -19.13 -16.44
CA VAL A 27 0.66 -17.72 -16.38
C VAL A 27 1.87 -16.82 -16.53
N ILE A 28 1.85 -15.93 -17.51
CA ILE A 28 2.86 -14.89 -17.72
C ILE A 28 2.28 -13.56 -17.27
N ASP A 29 2.78 -13.05 -16.17
CA ASP A 29 2.39 -11.75 -15.63
C ASP A 29 3.28 -10.66 -16.22
N ILE A 30 2.68 -9.82 -17.09
CA ILE A 30 3.43 -8.78 -17.84
C ILE A 30 3.47 -7.43 -17.10
N ARG A 31 2.96 -7.36 -15.88
CA ARG A 31 3.06 -6.16 -15.03
C ARG A 31 4.51 -5.95 -14.59
N ASP A 32 4.83 -4.73 -14.14
CA ASP A 32 6.14 -4.42 -13.58
C ASP A 32 6.46 -5.29 -12.34
N GLU A 33 7.76 -5.40 -12.02
CA GLU A 33 8.26 -6.23 -10.92
C GLU A 33 7.71 -5.80 -9.54
N ILE A 34 7.41 -4.51 -9.36
CA ILE A 34 6.85 -3.99 -8.12
C ILE A 34 5.42 -4.48 -7.95
N ALA A 35 4.59 -4.36 -9.00
CA ALA A 35 3.22 -4.85 -9.00
C ALA A 35 3.16 -6.37 -8.79
N PHE A 36 4.05 -7.13 -9.45
CA PHE A 36 4.18 -8.57 -9.28
C PHE A 36 4.54 -8.96 -7.83
N THR A 37 5.55 -8.30 -7.25
CA THR A 37 6.01 -8.55 -5.87
C THR A 37 4.93 -8.18 -4.84
N TYR A 38 4.10 -7.19 -5.17
CA TYR A 38 2.97 -6.81 -4.31
C TYR A 38 1.90 -7.89 -4.22
N GLY A 39 1.68 -8.62 -5.32
CA GLY A 39 0.77 -9.75 -5.39
C GLY A 39 0.59 -10.22 -6.84
N THR A 40 0.51 -11.53 -7.03
CA THR A 40 0.33 -12.16 -8.33
C THR A 40 -0.53 -13.42 -8.24
N ILE A 41 -0.78 -14.06 -9.37
CA ILE A 41 -1.43 -15.37 -9.48
C ILE A 41 -0.41 -16.43 -9.06
N ASN A 42 -0.83 -17.38 -8.23
CA ASN A 42 0.06 -18.45 -7.77
C ASN A 42 0.68 -19.22 -8.95
N GLY A 43 2.01 -19.33 -8.95
CA GLY A 43 2.76 -20.02 -10.00
C GLY A 43 3.00 -19.18 -11.27
N ALA A 44 2.59 -17.90 -11.29
CA ALA A 44 2.87 -17.02 -12.40
C ALA A 44 4.35 -16.65 -12.49
N VAL A 45 4.82 -16.52 -13.72
CA VAL A 45 6.17 -16.02 -14.05
C VAL A 45 6.04 -14.55 -14.42
N ASN A 46 6.88 -13.71 -13.81
CA ASN A 46 6.90 -12.29 -14.17
C ASN A 46 7.84 -12.04 -15.34
N ILE A 47 7.29 -11.55 -16.42
CA ILE A 47 8.03 -11.04 -17.58
C ILE A 47 7.41 -9.69 -17.93
N PRO A 48 7.93 -8.58 -17.40
CA PRO A 48 7.42 -7.25 -17.72
C PRO A 48 7.30 -7.02 -19.22
N GLN A 49 6.24 -6.34 -19.65
CA GLN A 49 5.95 -6.12 -21.08
C GLN A 49 7.17 -5.66 -21.88
N ALA A 50 7.98 -4.75 -21.32
CA ALA A 50 9.19 -4.23 -21.99
C ALA A 50 10.28 -5.28 -22.23
N LYS A 51 10.28 -6.41 -21.49
CA LYS A 51 11.25 -7.50 -21.60
C LYS A 51 10.69 -8.72 -22.34
N LEU A 52 9.43 -8.68 -22.76
CA LEU A 52 8.76 -9.86 -23.32
C LEU A 52 9.36 -10.30 -24.66
N GLU A 53 9.67 -9.36 -25.55
CA GLU A 53 10.27 -9.66 -26.86
C GLU A 53 11.63 -10.35 -26.71
N GLU A 54 12.46 -9.94 -25.76
CA GLU A 54 13.76 -10.54 -25.48
C GLU A 54 13.64 -11.95 -24.87
N SER A 55 12.48 -12.24 -24.27
CA SER A 55 12.22 -13.49 -23.55
C SER A 55 11.47 -14.53 -24.38
N LEU A 56 11.08 -14.23 -25.62
CA LEU A 56 10.25 -15.11 -26.45
C LEU A 56 10.84 -16.52 -26.58
N ASP A 57 12.14 -16.65 -26.89
CA ASP A 57 12.79 -17.91 -27.08
C ASP A 57 12.84 -18.82 -25.84
N THR A 58 12.59 -18.25 -24.67
CA THR A 58 12.55 -18.96 -23.38
C THR A 58 11.17 -19.48 -23.01
N LEU A 59 10.13 -19.06 -23.74
CA LEU A 59 8.74 -19.43 -23.44
C LEU A 59 8.45 -20.86 -23.92
N PRO A 60 7.70 -21.67 -23.14
CA PRO A 60 7.29 -22.99 -23.53
C PRO A 60 6.32 -22.97 -24.73
N LYS A 61 6.53 -23.79 -25.72
CA LYS A 61 5.66 -23.94 -26.91
C LYS A 61 4.67 -25.10 -26.81
N ASP A 62 4.82 -25.91 -25.79
CA ASP A 62 4.02 -27.11 -25.52
C ASP A 62 2.90 -26.90 -24.49
N LYS A 63 2.85 -25.74 -23.88
CA LYS A 63 1.84 -25.35 -22.87
C LYS A 63 1.06 -24.13 -23.30
N LEU A 64 -0.15 -23.96 -22.74
CA LEU A 64 -0.94 -22.75 -22.91
C LEU A 64 -0.30 -21.60 -22.08
N LEU A 65 0.10 -20.53 -22.74
CA LEU A 65 0.54 -19.29 -22.09
C LEU A 65 -0.68 -18.43 -21.78
N ILE A 66 -0.98 -18.21 -20.51
CA ILE A 66 -2.06 -17.31 -20.09
C ILE A 66 -1.44 -15.96 -19.75
N ILE A 67 -1.66 -14.99 -20.62
CA ILE A 67 -1.06 -13.66 -20.48
C ILE A 67 -1.93 -12.82 -19.54
N CYS A 68 -1.32 -12.31 -18.49
CA CYS A 68 -2.00 -11.55 -17.44
C CYS A 68 -1.39 -10.15 -17.33
N CYS A 69 -2.23 -9.13 -17.50
CA CYS A 69 -1.92 -7.76 -17.11
C CYS A 69 -2.83 -7.33 -15.95
N LYS A 70 -2.94 -6.04 -15.68
CA LYS A 70 -3.76 -5.51 -14.59
C LYS A 70 -5.26 -5.79 -14.78
N SER A 71 -5.80 -5.52 -15.99
CA SER A 71 -7.24 -5.52 -16.30
C SER A 71 -7.63 -6.37 -17.51
N GLY A 72 -6.71 -7.13 -18.10
CA GLY A 72 -6.97 -7.93 -19.30
C GLY A 72 -6.91 -7.15 -20.62
N ILE A 73 -6.74 -5.82 -20.60
CA ILE A 73 -6.77 -4.97 -21.81
C ILE A 73 -5.43 -5.00 -22.56
N ILE A 74 -4.33 -4.76 -21.84
CA ILE A 74 -2.98 -4.72 -22.46
C ILE A 74 -2.50 -6.10 -22.85
N SER A 75 -2.89 -7.14 -22.12
CA SER A 75 -2.50 -8.53 -22.39
C SER A 75 -3.21 -9.13 -23.59
N ASP A 76 -4.33 -8.59 -24.04
CA ASP A 76 -5.09 -9.13 -25.18
C ASP A 76 -4.32 -9.04 -26.50
N PRO A 77 -3.87 -7.86 -26.99
CA PRO A 77 -3.06 -7.77 -28.20
C PRO A 77 -1.71 -8.51 -28.08
N ILE A 78 -1.16 -8.64 -26.88
CA ILE A 78 0.08 -9.40 -26.66
C ILE A 78 -0.17 -10.90 -26.83
N ALA A 79 -1.26 -11.45 -26.31
CA ALA A 79 -1.64 -12.84 -26.50
C ALA A 79 -1.89 -13.14 -28.00
N GLU A 80 -2.52 -12.22 -28.72
CA GLU A 80 -2.72 -12.33 -30.17
C GLU A 80 -1.38 -12.35 -30.92
N ASN A 81 -0.46 -11.45 -30.60
CA ASN A 81 0.88 -11.43 -31.20
C ASN A 81 1.65 -12.75 -30.95
N LEU A 82 1.57 -13.30 -29.73
CA LEU A 82 2.20 -14.59 -29.42
C LEU A 82 1.60 -15.75 -30.25
N ARG A 83 0.28 -15.77 -30.49
CA ARG A 83 -0.35 -16.76 -31.38
C ARG A 83 0.17 -16.65 -32.81
N GLN A 84 0.35 -15.44 -33.32
CA GLN A 84 0.93 -15.21 -34.66
C GLN A 84 2.37 -15.75 -34.77
N HIS A 85 3.12 -15.82 -33.66
CA HIS A 85 4.46 -16.40 -33.58
C HIS A 85 4.46 -17.91 -33.24
N GLY A 86 3.29 -18.56 -33.27
CA GLY A 86 3.15 -20.01 -33.13
C GLY A 86 3.13 -20.51 -31.68
N TYR A 87 2.89 -19.64 -30.69
CA TYR A 87 2.65 -20.03 -29.31
C TYR A 87 1.18 -20.35 -29.08
N LEU A 88 0.91 -21.27 -28.16
CA LEU A 88 -0.44 -21.41 -27.57
C LEU A 88 -0.62 -20.29 -26.53
N ALA A 89 -1.40 -19.28 -26.84
CA ALA A 89 -1.53 -18.11 -25.95
C ALA A 89 -2.98 -17.63 -25.83
N ALA A 90 -3.41 -17.33 -24.62
CA ALA A 90 -4.72 -16.79 -24.30
C ALA A 90 -4.59 -15.56 -23.39
N ASN A 91 -5.49 -14.61 -23.56
CA ASN A 91 -5.62 -13.48 -22.66
C ASN A 91 -6.41 -13.87 -21.40
N LEU A 92 -5.90 -13.55 -20.21
CA LEU A 92 -6.67 -13.65 -18.99
C LEU A 92 -7.67 -12.51 -18.96
N LYS A 93 -8.96 -12.83 -19.15
CA LYS A 93 -10.06 -11.86 -19.09
C LYS A 93 -10.10 -11.21 -17.72
N ASP A 94 -10.28 -9.89 -17.68
CA ASP A 94 -10.25 -9.07 -16.47
C ASP A 94 -8.89 -9.06 -15.72
N GLY A 95 -7.87 -9.74 -16.24
CA GLY A 95 -6.49 -9.74 -15.74
C GLY A 95 -6.35 -10.09 -14.26
N TYR A 96 -5.36 -9.50 -13.61
CA TYR A 96 -5.12 -9.69 -12.19
C TYR A 96 -6.29 -9.17 -11.31
N TYR A 97 -7.04 -8.18 -11.77
CA TYR A 97 -8.24 -7.72 -11.06
C TYR A 97 -9.31 -8.79 -10.98
N GLY A 98 -9.60 -9.47 -12.08
CA GLY A 98 -10.53 -10.60 -12.09
C GLY A 98 -10.09 -11.71 -11.13
N TYR A 99 -8.78 -11.99 -11.09
CA TYR A 99 -8.22 -12.94 -10.13
C TYR A 99 -8.44 -12.49 -8.68
N MET A 100 -8.09 -11.26 -8.33
CA MET A 100 -8.34 -10.73 -6.98
C MET A 100 -9.81 -10.83 -6.58
N LEU A 101 -10.72 -10.43 -7.46
CA LEU A 101 -12.17 -10.50 -7.20
C LEU A 101 -12.63 -11.93 -6.97
N SER A 102 -12.07 -12.90 -7.69
CA SER A 102 -12.39 -14.33 -7.52
C SER A 102 -11.90 -14.91 -6.18
N GLN A 103 -10.87 -14.31 -5.57
CA GLN A 103 -10.35 -14.73 -4.26
C GLN A 103 -11.15 -14.13 -3.08
N LEU A 104 -11.91 -13.05 -3.31
CA LEU A 104 -12.67 -12.36 -2.27
C LEU A 104 -14.01 -13.09 -1.94
N LYS A 105 -13.91 -14.37 -1.60
CA LYS A 105 -15.08 -15.14 -1.11
C LYS A 105 -15.41 -14.71 0.31
N VAL A 106 -16.55 -14.04 0.47
CA VAL A 106 -17.06 -13.63 1.80
C VAL A 106 -17.61 -14.84 2.54
N ASN A 107 -16.92 -15.21 3.63
CA ASN A 107 -17.37 -16.22 4.58
C ASN A 107 -17.23 -15.64 5.99
N SER A 108 -18.28 -15.74 6.81
CA SER A 108 -18.29 -15.20 8.17
C SER A 108 -17.20 -15.81 9.08
N ASN A 109 -16.80 -17.05 8.83
CA ASN A 109 -15.71 -17.67 9.58
C ASN A 109 -14.33 -17.10 9.22
N ARG A 110 -14.12 -16.75 7.94
CA ARG A 110 -12.85 -16.17 7.46
C ARG A 110 -12.53 -14.83 8.15
N ALA A 111 -13.50 -13.94 8.33
CA ALA A 111 -13.31 -12.70 9.06
C ALA A 111 -12.82 -12.93 10.50
N LYS A 112 -13.40 -13.91 11.20
CA LYS A 112 -13.00 -14.30 12.57
C LYS A 112 -11.59 -14.90 12.61
N ASP A 113 -11.21 -15.69 11.62
CA ASP A 113 -9.88 -16.30 11.55
C ASP A 113 -8.81 -15.23 11.30
N ILE A 114 -9.09 -14.23 10.46
CA ILE A 114 -8.23 -13.08 10.23
C ILE A 114 -8.04 -12.27 11.53
N GLU A 115 -9.10 -12.01 12.28
CA GLU A 115 -9.03 -11.35 13.60
C GLU A 115 -8.19 -12.18 14.59
N ARG A 116 -8.46 -13.49 14.67
CA ARG A 116 -7.67 -14.40 15.51
C ARG A 116 -6.19 -14.40 15.16
N SER A 117 -5.83 -14.26 13.88
CA SER A 117 -4.44 -14.22 13.44
C SER A 117 -3.68 -13.04 14.04
N ILE A 118 -4.32 -11.86 14.13
CA ILE A 118 -3.75 -10.66 14.76
C ILE A 118 -3.49 -10.92 16.25
N ASN A 119 -4.48 -11.48 16.95
CA ASN A 119 -4.44 -11.66 18.40
C ASN A 119 -3.57 -12.85 18.86
N LYS A 120 -3.25 -13.79 17.96
CA LYS A 120 -2.44 -14.96 18.30
C LYS A 120 -1.11 -14.98 17.56
N LYS A 121 -1.13 -15.21 16.23
CA LYS A 121 0.08 -15.45 15.43
C LYS A 121 0.92 -14.19 15.26
N PHE A 122 0.28 -13.04 15.07
CA PHE A 122 0.94 -11.74 14.85
C PHE A 122 0.83 -10.80 16.07
N HIS A 123 0.53 -11.35 17.24
CA HIS A 123 0.34 -10.58 18.46
C HIS A 123 1.56 -9.71 18.79
N LYS A 124 2.76 -10.29 18.78
CA LYS A 124 4.00 -9.59 19.12
C LYS A 124 4.39 -8.54 18.07
N GLU A 125 4.31 -8.92 16.81
CA GLU A 125 4.81 -8.14 15.68
C GLU A 125 3.83 -7.02 15.27
N ILE A 126 2.52 -7.23 15.45
CA ILE A 126 1.49 -6.29 15.03
C ILE A 126 0.74 -5.70 16.23
N TRP A 127 0.01 -6.54 16.99
CA TRP A 127 -0.86 -6.03 18.05
C TRP A 127 -0.09 -5.32 19.17
N SER A 128 0.96 -5.93 19.70
CA SER A 128 1.76 -5.31 20.77
C SER A 128 2.45 -4.03 20.31
N ARG A 129 2.93 -3.96 19.05
CA ARG A 129 3.53 -2.74 18.51
C ARG A 129 2.50 -1.65 18.25
N PHE A 130 1.29 -2.02 17.80
CA PHE A 130 0.19 -1.09 17.68
C PHE A 130 -0.16 -0.46 19.02
N THR A 131 -0.40 -1.28 20.04
CA THR A 131 -0.75 -0.80 21.40
C THR A 131 0.39 -0.02 22.04
N ALA A 132 1.65 -0.40 21.84
CA ALA A 132 2.81 0.37 22.25
C ALA A 132 2.81 1.76 21.61
N THR A 133 2.60 1.84 20.28
CA THR A 133 2.52 3.12 19.56
C THR A 133 1.43 4.03 20.15
N LEU A 134 0.26 3.47 20.44
CA LEU A 134 -0.84 4.26 21.02
C LEU A 134 -0.47 4.83 22.40
N ASN A 135 0.19 4.03 23.22
CA ASN A 135 0.56 4.43 24.59
C ASN A 135 1.76 5.38 24.59
N ASP A 136 2.85 5.04 23.86
CA ASP A 136 4.11 5.81 23.90
C ASP A 136 3.93 7.22 23.36
N TYR A 137 2.99 7.41 22.41
CA TYR A 137 2.75 8.72 21.77
C TYR A 137 1.39 9.33 22.15
N ASN A 138 0.63 8.75 23.09
CA ASN A 138 -0.69 9.21 23.50
C ASN A 138 -1.62 9.51 22.32
N LEU A 139 -1.78 8.52 21.40
CA LEU A 139 -2.49 8.74 20.16
C LEU A 139 -4.01 8.71 20.31
N VAL A 140 -4.54 7.94 21.27
CA VAL A 140 -5.97 7.79 21.52
C VAL A 140 -6.27 8.15 22.97
N GLU A 141 -7.24 9.03 23.17
CA GLU A 141 -7.67 9.55 24.45
C GLU A 141 -9.17 9.29 24.65
N GLU A 142 -9.64 9.48 25.88
CA GLU A 142 -11.06 9.37 26.20
C GLU A 142 -11.88 10.37 25.38
N ASP A 143 -13.07 9.96 24.93
CA ASP A 143 -14.01 10.73 24.11
C ASP A 143 -13.49 11.12 22.71
N ASP A 144 -12.34 10.61 22.28
CA ASP A 144 -11.91 10.79 20.89
C ASP A 144 -12.90 10.21 19.89
N LYS A 145 -13.10 10.92 18.80
CA LYS A 145 -13.78 10.41 17.60
C LYS A 145 -12.81 10.42 16.42
N ILE A 146 -12.40 9.23 16.01
CA ILE A 146 -11.28 9.02 15.11
C ILE A 146 -11.78 8.58 13.72
N ALA A 147 -11.44 9.34 12.68
CA ALA A 147 -11.63 8.90 11.30
C ALA A 147 -10.42 8.04 10.86
N VAL A 148 -10.62 6.74 10.77
CA VAL A 148 -9.65 5.79 10.24
C VAL A 148 -9.70 5.83 8.72
N CYS A 149 -8.67 6.40 8.09
CA CYS A 149 -8.64 6.64 6.65
C CYS A 149 -8.18 5.40 5.90
N ILE A 150 -9.06 4.87 5.04
CA ILE A 150 -8.84 3.66 4.25
C ILE A 150 -8.58 4.02 2.79
N SER A 151 -7.43 3.61 2.27
CA SER A 151 -7.06 3.77 0.85
C SER A 151 -7.31 2.52 0.01
N GLY A 152 -7.71 1.41 0.63
CA GLY A 152 -7.86 0.10 -0.02
C GLY A 152 -6.59 -0.75 -0.06
N GLY A 153 -5.43 -0.21 0.31
CA GLY A 153 -4.17 -0.96 0.43
C GLY A 153 -4.06 -1.75 1.74
N LYS A 154 -3.11 -2.70 1.78
CA LYS A 154 -2.85 -3.60 2.91
C LYS A 154 -2.73 -2.89 4.26
N ASP A 155 -2.02 -1.74 4.27
CA ASP A 155 -1.70 -1.01 5.50
C ASP A 155 -2.95 -0.39 6.12
N SER A 156 -3.75 0.30 5.31
CA SER A 156 -4.98 0.95 5.76
C SER A 156 -6.07 -0.05 6.18
N MET A 157 -6.14 -1.21 5.52
CA MET A 157 -7.07 -2.27 5.88
C MET A 157 -6.67 -2.97 7.18
N LEU A 158 -5.36 -3.24 7.38
CA LEU A 158 -4.86 -3.73 8.67
C LEU A 158 -5.14 -2.73 9.78
N MET A 159 -4.84 -1.44 9.56
CA MET A 159 -5.12 -0.38 10.55
C MET A 159 -6.59 -0.37 10.96
N ALA A 160 -7.51 -0.52 10.00
CA ALA A 160 -8.94 -0.57 10.29
C ALA A 160 -9.29 -1.79 11.18
N LYS A 161 -8.70 -2.96 10.91
CA LYS A 161 -8.87 -4.14 11.76
C LYS A 161 -8.32 -3.95 13.17
N LEU A 162 -7.16 -3.30 13.30
CA LEU A 162 -6.57 -3.00 14.60
C LEU A 162 -7.45 -2.04 15.43
N PHE A 163 -8.06 -1.04 14.82
CA PHE A 163 -9.02 -0.17 15.50
C PHE A 163 -10.32 -0.89 15.88
N GLN A 164 -10.82 -1.82 15.06
CA GLN A 164 -11.96 -2.66 15.44
C GLN A 164 -11.64 -3.51 16.68
N GLU A 165 -10.43 -4.09 16.72
CA GLU A 165 -9.98 -4.89 17.85
C GLU A 165 -9.75 -4.03 19.08
N LEU A 166 -9.13 -2.87 18.94
CA LEU A 166 -8.94 -1.90 20.03
C LEU A 166 -10.29 -1.51 20.66
N LYS A 167 -11.31 -1.26 19.84
CA LYS A 167 -12.65 -0.88 20.33
C LYS A 167 -13.30 -1.99 21.16
N ARG A 168 -12.97 -3.27 20.93
CA ARG A 168 -13.46 -4.39 21.76
C ARG A 168 -12.76 -4.51 23.09
N HIS A 169 -11.51 -4.01 23.20
CA HIS A 169 -10.64 -4.16 24.36
C HIS A 169 -10.24 -2.82 25.00
N ASN A 170 -10.90 -1.74 24.64
CA ASN A 170 -10.59 -0.40 25.14
C ASN A 170 -10.82 -0.27 26.64
N LYS A 171 -10.00 0.56 27.27
CA LYS A 171 -10.07 0.89 28.70
C LYS A 171 -10.95 2.12 28.99
N PHE A 172 -11.27 2.89 27.96
CA PHE A 172 -12.07 4.12 28.02
C PHE A 172 -12.89 4.26 26.73
N PRO A 173 -14.00 5.03 26.73
CA PRO A 173 -14.84 5.22 25.57
C PRO A 173 -14.12 6.07 24.50
N PHE A 174 -14.25 5.68 23.24
CA PHE A 174 -13.91 6.45 22.05
C PHE A 174 -14.72 5.95 20.85
N GLU A 175 -14.85 6.78 19.82
CA GLU A 175 -15.57 6.45 18.60
C GLU A 175 -14.64 6.30 17.40
N VAL A 176 -15.04 5.45 16.46
CA VAL A 176 -14.30 5.22 15.21
C VAL A 176 -15.24 5.28 14.02
N VAL A 177 -14.82 6.03 13.00
CA VAL A 177 -15.45 6.05 11.68
C VAL A 177 -14.44 5.55 10.66
N PHE A 178 -14.82 4.53 9.86
CA PHE A 178 -13.96 4.00 8.80
C PHE A 178 -14.25 4.72 7.50
N LEU A 179 -13.34 5.62 7.10
CA LEU A 179 -13.57 6.57 6.05
C LEU A 179 -12.79 6.21 4.78
N VAL A 180 -13.50 5.99 3.69
CA VAL A 180 -12.93 5.79 2.34
C VAL A 180 -13.21 7.02 1.50
N MET A 181 -12.17 7.68 1.02
CA MET A 181 -12.29 8.72 0.02
C MET A 181 -12.10 8.12 -1.36
N ASP A 182 -13.09 8.28 -2.22
CA ASP A 182 -13.00 7.96 -3.64
C ASP A 182 -12.59 9.21 -4.43
N PRO A 183 -11.34 9.31 -4.91
CA PRO A 183 -10.86 10.45 -5.68
C PRO A 183 -11.20 10.33 -7.18
N GLY A 184 -12.08 9.42 -7.57
CA GLY A 184 -12.43 9.04 -8.95
C GLY A 184 -11.84 7.68 -9.32
N TYR A 185 -11.97 6.68 -8.46
CA TYR A 185 -11.52 5.31 -8.74
C TYR A 185 -12.16 4.73 -10.00
N SER A 186 -11.51 3.74 -10.62
CA SER A 186 -12.19 2.89 -11.58
C SER A 186 -13.24 2.01 -10.86
N PRO A 187 -14.31 1.57 -11.56
CA PRO A 187 -15.32 0.69 -10.97
C PRO A 187 -14.72 -0.56 -10.31
N GLU A 188 -13.69 -1.15 -10.93
CA GLU A 188 -13.01 -2.34 -10.45
C GLU A 188 -12.26 -2.07 -9.13
N ASN A 189 -11.52 -0.96 -9.05
CA ASN A 189 -10.83 -0.56 -7.82
C ASN A 189 -11.81 -0.32 -6.68
N ARG A 190 -12.93 0.34 -6.97
CA ARG A 190 -14.00 0.60 -6.00
C ARG A 190 -14.59 -0.70 -5.49
N GLU A 191 -14.92 -1.63 -6.40
CA GLU A 191 -15.46 -2.94 -6.07
C GLU A 191 -14.50 -3.76 -5.19
N ILE A 192 -13.20 -3.75 -5.50
CA ILE A 192 -12.18 -4.46 -4.70
C ILE A 192 -12.11 -3.88 -3.27
N ILE A 193 -12.15 -2.55 -3.11
CA ILE A 193 -12.14 -1.91 -1.79
C ILE A 193 -13.36 -2.33 -0.99
N GLU A 194 -14.55 -2.27 -1.57
CA GLU A 194 -15.81 -2.60 -0.91
C GLU A 194 -15.90 -4.10 -0.55
N LYS A 195 -15.47 -4.99 -1.47
CA LYS A 195 -15.40 -6.43 -1.19
C LYS A 195 -14.41 -6.77 -0.10
N ASN A 196 -13.22 -6.14 -0.07
CA ASN A 196 -12.26 -6.32 1.02
C ASN A 196 -12.82 -5.81 2.34
N ALA A 197 -13.46 -4.65 2.36
CA ALA A 197 -14.11 -4.14 3.57
C ALA A 197 -15.19 -5.10 4.08
N LYS A 198 -16.00 -5.66 3.17
CA LYS A 198 -17.03 -6.67 3.50
C LYS A 198 -16.40 -7.97 4.01
N LEU A 199 -15.34 -8.49 3.37
CA LEU A 199 -14.59 -9.66 3.80
C LEU A 199 -14.03 -9.49 5.22
N LEU A 200 -13.47 -8.31 5.50
CA LEU A 200 -12.88 -7.97 6.80
C LEU A 200 -13.92 -7.50 7.83
N ASN A 201 -15.19 -7.45 7.46
CA ASN A 201 -16.29 -6.92 8.29
C ASN A 201 -16.04 -5.50 8.81
N ILE A 202 -15.52 -4.63 7.94
CA ILE A 202 -15.26 -3.21 8.24
C ILE A 202 -16.43 -2.37 7.71
N PRO A 203 -17.18 -1.67 8.57
CA PRO A 203 -18.28 -0.80 8.15
C PRO A 203 -17.74 0.52 7.60
N ILE A 204 -17.46 0.58 6.29
CA ILE A 204 -16.90 1.75 5.63
C ILE A 204 -17.95 2.80 5.32
N THR A 205 -17.58 4.07 5.49
CA THR A 205 -18.28 5.26 4.97
C THR A 205 -17.51 5.78 3.77
N VAL A 206 -18.13 5.76 2.60
CA VAL A 206 -17.47 6.20 1.37
C VAL A 206 -18.00 7.58 0.99
N PHE A 207 -17.09 8.47 0.56
CA PHE A 207 -17.42 9.76 -0.04
C PHE A 207 -16.58 10.01 -1.27
N GLU A 208 -17.13 10.74 -2.22
CA GLU A 208 -16.53 10.99 -3.53
C GLU A 208 -15.87 12.37 -3.59
N SER A 209 -14.84 12.49 -4.43
CA SER A 209 -14.19 13.75 -4.76
C SER A 209 -13.60 13.68 -6.17
N ASN A 210 -13.52 14.81 -6.86
CA ASN A 210 -13.03 14.90 -8.25
C ASN A 210 -11.52 15.20 -8.32
N ILE A 211 -10.73 14.69 -7.37
CA ILE A 211 -9.30 15.01 -7.27
C ILE A 211 -8.53 14.54 -8.51
N PHE A 212 -8.84 13.35 -9.01
CA PHE A 212 -8.11 12.83 -10.18
C PHE A 212 -8.33 13.69 -11.42
N GLU A 213 -9.53 14.21 -11.63
CA GLU A 213 -9.80 15.15 -12.71
C GLU A 213 -9.04 16.46 -12.53
N SER A 214 -8.98 16.97 -11.31
CA SER A 214 -8.29 18.22 -10.97
C SER A 214 -6.77 18.17 -11.16
N VAL A 215 -6.14 17.00 -11.05
CA VAL A 215 -4.67 16.84 -11.19
C VAL A 215 -4.24 16.31 -12.54
N LEU A 216 -5.18 15.93 -13.44
CA LEU A 216 -4.92 15.39 -14.78
C LEU A 216 -4.06 16.31 -15.65
N HIS A 217 -4.20 17.62 -15.50
CA HIS A 217 -3.56 18.63 -16.35
C HIS A 217 -2.32 19.27 -15.74
N ILE A 218 -1.82 18.72 -14.62
CA ILE A 218 -0.70 19.30 -13.89
C ILE A 218 0.58 18.52 -14.20
N GLU A 219 1.51 19.17 -14.94
CA GLU A 219 2.77 18.56 -15.34
C GLU A 219 3.79 18.43 -14.21
N LYS A 220 3.77 19.34 -13.20
CA LYS A 220 4.75 19.34 -12.11
C LYS A 220 4.22 18.65 -10.86
N SER A 221 4.80 17.50 -10.51
CA SER A 221 4.55 16.76 -9.27
C SER A 221 3.07 16.44 -8.99
N PRO A 222 2.32 15.83 -9.93
CA PRO A 222 0.89 15.56 -9.76
C PRO A 222 0.60 14.70 -8.52
N CYS A 223 1.46 13.73 -8.19
CA CYS A 223 1.33 12.88 -7.01
C CYS A 223 1.42 13.65 -5.68
N TYR A 224 2.30 14.66 -5.58
CA TYR A 224 2.40 15.49 -4.38
C TYR A 224 1.13 16.32 -4.17
N LEU A 225 0.64 16.94 -5.23
CA LEU A 225 -0.58 17.75 -5.18
C LEU A 225 -1.80 16.89 -4.88
N CYS A 226 -1.93 15.72 -5.52
CA CYS A 226 -2.98 14.75 -5.23
C CYS A 226 -2.97 14.34 -3.75
N ALA A 227 -1.81 14.01 -3.19
CA ALA A 227 -1.69 13.63 -1.77
C ALA A 227 -2.08 14.78 -0.83
N ARG A 228 -1.74 16.02 -1.18
CA ARG A 228 -2.10 17.22 -0.41
C ARG A 228 -3.61 17.48 -0.45
N MET A 229 -4.22 17.43 -1.64
CA MET A 229 -5.67 17.61 -1.83
C MET A 229 -6.44 16.50 -1.10
N ARG A 230 -6.04 15.25 -1.28
CA ARG A 230 -6.64 14.10 -0.57
C ARG A 230 -6.69 14.32 0.93
N ARG A 231 -5.59 14.79 1.52
CA ARG A 231 -5.53 15.07 2.96
C ARG A 231 -6.51 16.16 3.36
N GLY A 232 -6.62 17.25 2.60
CA GLY A 232 -7.59 18.32 2.85
C GLY A 232 -9.04 17.81 2.84
N HIS A 233 -9.41 17.01 1.83
CA HIS A 233 -10.77 16.42 1.77
C HIS A 233 -11.04 15.45 2.91
N LEU A 234 -10.05 14.64 3.31
CA LEU A 234 -10.18 13.74 4.46
C LEU A 234 -10.43 14.52 5.77
N TYR A 235 -9.68 15.60 6.00
CA TYR A 235 -9.91 16.44 7.17
C TYR A 235 -11.29 17.09 7.17
N ASN A 236 -11.74 17.66 6.04
CA ASN A 236 -13.06 18.24 5.92
C ASN A 236 -14.15 17.22 6.26
N LYS A 237 -14.09 16.05 5.63
CA LYS A 237 -15.09 14.99 5.83
C LYS A 237 -15.08 14.45 7.26
N ALA A 238 -13.90 14.26 7.84
CA ALA A 238 -13.78 13.84 9.23
C ALA A 238 -14.40 14.87 10.19
N LYS A 239 -14.17 16.17 9.96
CA LYS A 239 -14.75 17.26 10.75
C LYS A 239 -16.28 17.33 10.60
N GLU A 240 -16.81 17.15 9.38
CA GLU A 240 -18.27 17.04 9.15
C GLU A 240 -18.91 15.88 9.94
N LEU A 241 -18.17 14.78 10.11
CA LEU A 241 -18.62 13.62 10.89
C LEU A 241 -18.39 13.77 12.39
N GLY A 242 -17.91 14.95 12.84
CA GLY A 242 -17.62 15.25 14.24
C GLY A 242 -16.36 14.58 14.78
N CYS A 243 -15.46 14.12 13.91
CA CYS A 243 -14.17 13.56 14.34
C CYS A 243 -13.21 14.69 14.74
N ASN A 244 -12.39 14.43 15.77
CA ASN A 244 -11.28 15.29 16.19
C ASN A 244 -9.92 14.77 15.75
N LYS A 245 -9.84 13.51 15.29
CA LYS A 245 -8.59 12.89 14.80
C LYS A 245 -8.79 12.19 13.46
N ILE A 246 -7.73 12.20 12.62
CA ILE A 246 -7.61 11.32 11.45
C ILE A 246 -6.45 10.37 11.65
N ALA A 247 -6.66 9.07 11.41
CA ALA A 247 -5.64 8.03 11.47
C ALA A 247 -5.19 7.64 10.07
N LEU A 248 -3.87 7.67 9.81
CA LEU A 248 -3.26 7.29 8.55
C LEU A 248 -2.35 6.06 8.73
N GLY A 249 -2.41 5.12 7.78
CA GLY A 249 -1.74 3.84 7.80
C GLY A 249 -0.24 3.89 7.46
N HIS A 250 0.49 4.90 7.93
CA HIS A 250 1.95 4.93 7.80
C HIS A 250 2.59 4.04 8.86
N HIS A 251 3.64 3.32 8.45
CA HIS A 251 4.32 2.32 9.27
C HIS A 251 5.81 2.66 9.47
N TYR A 252 6.52 1.85 10.25
CA TYR A 252 7.92 2.07 10.62
C TYR A 252 8.85 2.32 9.43
N ASP A 253 8.69 1.56 8.35
CA ASP A 253 9.54 1.68 7.17
C ASP A 253 9.31 3.04 6.45
N ASP A 254 8.08 3.56 6.41
CA ASP A 254 7.79 4.92 5.92
C ASP A 254 8.54 6.00 6.72
N VAL A 255 8.68 5.80 8.03
CA VAL A 255 9.38 6.73 8.92
C VAL A 255 10.86 6.79 8.59
N ILE A 256 11.55 5.65 8.55
CA ILE A 256 12.98 5.58 8.25
C ILE A 256 13.31 6.05 6.83
N GLU A 257 12.45 5.74 5.86
CA GLU A 257 12.55 6.25 4.49
C GLU A 257 12.43 7.78 4.48
N THR A 258 11.49 8.35 5.25
CA THR A 258 11.30 9.80 5.34
C THR A 258 12.50 10.51 5.97
N VAL A 259 13.13 9.92 7.00
CA VAL A 259 14.36 10.46 7.61
C VAL A 259 15.47 10.57 6.56
N LEU A 260 15.76 9.47 5.85
CA LEU A 260 16.82 9.49 4.83
C LEU A 260 16.48 10.37 3.64
N MET A 261 15.23 10.43 3.20
CA MET A 261 14.78 11.37 2.16
C MET A 261 15.01 12.82 2.59
N GLY A 262 14.69 13.16 3.84
CA GLY A 262 14.95 14.49 4.40
C GLY A 262 16.43 14.85 4.38
N MET A 263 17.29 13.93 4.78
CA MET A 263 18.76 14.13 4.81
C MET A 263 19.37 14.24 3.41
N LEU A 264 19.09 13.27 2.53
CA LEU A 264 19.79 13.10 1.25
C LEU A 264 19.26 14.03 0.14
N TYR A 265 17.96 14.32 0.14
CA TYR A 265 17.34 15.15 -0.90
C TYR A 265 16.84 16.50 -0.39
N GLY A 266 16.61 16.64 0.93
CA GLY A 266 16.10 17.87 1.52
C GLY A 266 17.12 18.66 2.33
N GLY A 267 18.30 18.08 2.63
CA GLY A 267 19.30 18.71 3.50
C GLY A 267 18.77 19.01 4.92
N GLN A 268 17.84 18.20 5.41
CA GLN A 268 17.16 18.40 6.69
C GLN A 268 17.07 17.09 7.48
N VAL A 269 17.35 17.15 8.77
CA VAL A 269 17.07 16.06 9.70
C VAL A 269 15.66 16.25 10.23
N GLN A 270 14.73 15.51 9.67
CA GLN A 270 13.32 15.54 10.08
C GLN A 270 12.67 14.19 9.89
N THR A 271 11.62 13.91 10.64
CA THR A 271 10.86 12.66 10.54
C THR A 271 9.39 12.91 10.29
N MET A 272 8.68 11.84 10.02
CA MET A 272 7.22 11.80 10.00
C MET A 272 6.73 11.63 11.46
N MET A 273 6.18 12.69 12.04
CA MET A 273 5.74 12.66 13.46
C MET A 273 4.60 11.66 13.68
N PRO A 274 4.59 10.90 14.80
CA PRO A 274 3.51 9.96 15.11
C PRO A 274 2.17 10.65 15.39
N LYS A 275 2.21 11.88 15.91
CA LYS A 275 1.05 12.74 16.21
C LYS A 275 1.36 14.18 15.84
N LEU A 276 0.42 14.89 15.22
CA LEU A 276 0.52 16.32 14.97
C LEU A 276 -0.83 17.01 14.88
N HIS A 277 -0.87 18.26 15.40
CA HIS A 277 -2.00 19.15 15.18
C HIS A 277 -2.07 19.61 13.73
N SER A 278 -3.27 19.74 13.20
CA SER A 278 -3.46 20.29 11.86
C SER A 278 -3.33 21.81 11.92
N THR A 279 -2.49 22.36 11.04
CA THR A 279 -2.34 23.82 10.91
C THR A 279 -3.51 24.50 10.19
N ASN A 280 -4.25 23.73 9.37
CA ASN A 280 -5.34 24.26 8.53
C ASN A 280 -6.74 23.89 9.04
N PHE A 281 -6.84 22.97 9.98
CA PHE A 281 -8.09 22.46 10.52
C PHE A 281 -8.02 22.50 12.06
N GLU A 282 -8.45 23.63 12.62
CA GLU A 282 -8.44 23.85 14.07
C GLU A 282 -9.18 22.75 14.82
N GLY A 283 -8.57 22.27 15.90
CA GLY A 283 -9.10 21.19 16.74
C GLY A 283 -8.93 19.78 16.15
N MET A 284 -8.26 19.65 14.99
CA MET A 284 -8.00 18.34 14.36
C MET A 284 -6.55 17.89 14.56
N GLU A 285 -6.38 16.60 14.83
CA GLU A 285 -5.08 15.94 14.90
C GLU A 285 -4.93 14.86 13.81
N LEU A 286 -3.69 14.65 13.38
CA LEU A 286 -3.29 13.49 12.57
C LEU A 286 -2.51 12.54 13.44
N ILE A 287 -2.88 11.26 13.41
CA ILE A 287 -2.19 10.19 14.13
C ILE A 287 -1.73 9.08 13.18
N ARG A 288 -0.64 8.39 13.55
CA ARG A 288 -0.05 7.26 12.82
C ARG A 288 0.08 6.03 13.71
N PRO A 289 -1.00 5.28 13.91
CA PRO A 289 -1.05 4.21 14.91
C PRO A 289 -0.16 3.00 14.59
N MET A 290 0.29 2.87 13.33
CA MET A 290 1.16 1.77 12.90
C MET A 290 2.66 2.15 12.89
N TYR A 291 3.03 3.25 13.55
CA TYR A 291 4.36 3.85 13.54
C TYR A 291 5.51 2.87 13.91
N LEU A 292 5.26 1.91 14.78
CA LEU A 292 6.23 0.89 15.21
C LEU A 292 6.07 -0.46 14.48
N ILE A 293 5.09 -0.62 13.58
CA ILE A 293 4.85 -1.87 12.85
C ILE A 293 5.71 -1.88 11.58
N ARG A 294 6.35 -3.03 11.30
CA ARG A 294 7.18 -3.21 10.10
C ARG A 294 6.34 -3.58 8.87
N GLU A 295 6.73 -3.08 7.71
CA GLU A 295 6.06 -3.42 6.44
C GLU A 295 6.08 -4.95 6.19
N ASP A 296 7.19 -5.61 6.50
CA ASP A 296 7.32 -7.06 6.31
C ASP A 296 6.36 -7.86 7.18
N ASP A 297 6.06 -7.39 8.41
CA ASP A 297 5.07 -8.03 9.28
C ASP A 297 3.65 -7.85 8.73
N ILE A 298 3.35 -6.70 8.12
CA ILE A 298 2.07 -6.46 7.43
C ILE A 298 1.93 -7.38 6.21
N LYS A 299 2.99 -7.54 5.41
CA LYS A 299 3.01 -8.47 4.27
C LYS A 299 2.80 -9.91 4.73
N ARG A 300 3.52 -10.34 5.77
CA ARG A 300 3.36 -11.69 6.35
C ARG A 300 1.95 -11.95 6.85
N TRP A 301 1.30 -10.95 7.47
CA TRP A 301 -0.10 -11.06 7.88
C TRP A 301 -1.04 -11.16 6.69
N ARG A 302 -0.85 -10.36 5.66
CA ARG A 302 -1.59 -10.41 4.39
C ARG A 302 -1.50 -11.80 3.76
N ASP A 303 -0.28 -12.29 3.59
CA ASP A 303 0.00 -13.56 2.91
C ASP A 303 -0.51 -14.77 3.71
N TYR A 304 -0.34 -14.76 5.03
CA TYR A 304 -0.88 -15.80 5.90
C TYR A 304 -2.40 -15.94 5.83
N ASN A 305 -3.11 -14.83 5.63
CA ASN A 305 -4.56 -14.80 5.53
C ASN A 305 -5.06 -14.85 4.08
N ASP A 306 -4.18 -15.03 3.10
CA ASP A 306 -4.49 -15.01 1.67
C ASP A 306 -5.35 -13.79 1.29
N LEU A 307 -4.87 -12.58 1.66
CA LEU A 307 -5.55 -11.33 1.40
C LEU A 307 -4.96 -10.61 0.20
N HIS A 308 -5.84 -10.10 -0.64
CA HIS A 308 -5.48 -9.42 -1.88
C HIS A 308 -6.01 -7.99 -1.86
N PHE A 309 -5.10 -7.02 -1.80
CA PHE A 309 -5.42 -5.60 -1.73
C PHE A 309 -4.93 -4.87 -2.98
N ILE A 310 -5.52 -3.73 -3.27
CA ILE A 310 -5.03 -2.86 -4.33
C ILE A 310 -3.68 -2.25 -3.92
N GLN A 311 -2.74 -2.18 -4.87
CA GLN A 311 -1.45 -1.53 -4.66
C GLN A 311 -1.58 -0.01 -4.81
N CYS A 312 -2.17 0.42 -5.92
CA CYS A 312 -2.44 1.81 -6.22
C CYS A 312 -3.81 1.91 -6.89
N ALA A 313 -4.68 2.72 -6.32
CA ALA A 313 -6.02 2.96 -6.85
C ALA A 313 -6.08 4.12 -7.86
N CYS A 314 -4.93 4.70 -8.23
CA CYS A 314 -4.84 5.82 -9.15
C CYS A 314 -5.22 5.38 -10.57
N LYS A 315 -6.03 6.18 -11.29
CA LYS A 315 -6.32 5.99 -12.73
C LYS A 315 -5.07 6.11 -13.63
N PHE A 316 -4.03 6.77 -13.11
CA PHE A 316 -2.78 7.03 -13.82
C PHE A 316 -1.71 5.96 -13.58
N THR A 317 -2.05 4.78 -13.09
CA THR A 317 -1.07 3.73 -12.79
C THR A 317 -0.24 3.30 -13.98
N ASP A 318 -0.76 3.43 -15.19
CA ASP A 318 -0.03 3.11 -16.42
C ASP A 318 0.92 4.24 -16.87
N THR A 319 0.74 5.45 -16.34
CA THR A 319 1.56 6.65 -16.61
C THR A 319 2.16 7.27 -15.33
N CYS A 320 1.87 6.69 -14.17
CA CYS A 320 2.31 7.24 -12.89
C CYS A 320 3.82 7.04 -12.69
N THR A 321 4.55 8.15 -12.58
CA THR A 321 6.00 8.16 -12.31
C THR A 321 6.39 7.45 -11.01
N SER A 322 5.46 7.32 -10.07
CA SER A 322 5.65 6.58 -8.81
C SER A 322 5.53 5.06 -8.96
N CYS A 323 4.93 4.59 -10.07
CA CYS A 323 4.69 3.18 -10.36
C CYS A 323 5.47 2.70 -11.59
N ASN A 324 6.15 3.61 -12.31
CA ASN A 324 6.95 3.28 -13.49
C ASN A 324 8.40 3.00 -13.07
N PRO A 325 9.00 1.84 -13.40
CA PRO A 325 10.38 1.47 -13.07
C PRO A 325 11.43 2.46 -13.61
N ASP A 326 11.19 3.05 -14.78
CA ASP A 326 12.12 3.99 -15.44
C ASP A 326 12.19 5.35 -14.73
N ASN A 327 11.22 5.64 -13.85
CA ASN A 327 11.17 6.81 -12.99
C ASN A 327 11.08 6.36 -11.52
N ALA A 328 12.00 5.51 -11.08
CA ALA A 328 12.06 5.05 -9.70
C ALA A 328 11.89 6.24 -8.74
N SER A 329 10.83 6.24 -7.95
CA SER A 329 10.59 7.35 -7.03
C SER A 329 11.78 7.43 -6.06
N LYS A 330 12.16 8.64 -5.64
CA LYS A 330 13.22 8.84 -4.63
C LYS A 330 13.03 7.95 -3.40
N ARG A 331 11.80 7.62 -3.07
CA ARG A 331 11.46 6.68 -1.99
C ARG A 331 11.91 5.26 -2.31
N GLN A 332 11.76 4.80 -3.55
CA GLN A 332 12.22 3.46 -3.96
C GLN A 332 13.74 3.36 -3.94
N GLU A 333 14.44 4.41 -4.33
CA GLU A 333 15.91 4.49 -4.23
C GLU A 333 16.36 4.35 -2.78
N ILE A 334 15.75 5.10 -1.85
CA ILE A 334 16.01 5.00 -0.42
C ILE A 334 15.72 3.60 0.12
N LYS A 335 14.60 3.01 -0.29
CA LYS A 335 14.23 1.65 0.12
C LYS A 335 15.28 0.61 -0.32
N ASN A 336 15.79 0.73 -1.54
CA ASN A 336 16.86 -0.12 -2.04
C ASN A 336 18.16 0.13 -1.27
N MET A 337 18.53 1.39 -1.03
CA MET A 337 19.71 1.76 -0.24
C MET A 337 19.67 1.15 1.16
N ILE A 338 18.55 1.25 1.88
CA ILE A 338 18.37 0.67 3.21
C ILE A 338 18.58 -0.86 3.16
N ARG A 339 18.02 -1.52 2.13
CA ARG A 339 18.18 -2.98 1.95
C ARG A 339 19.65 -3.38 1.76
N GLU A 340 20.39 -2.64 0.95
CA GLU A 340 21.82 -2.93 0.74
C GLU A 340 22.62 -2.68 2.04
N MET A 341 22.38 -1.57 2.73
CA MET A 341 23.02 -1.28 4.01
C MET A 341 22.72 -2.35 5.08
N LYS A 342 21.49 -2.90 5.07
CA LYS A 342 21.07 -3.95 6.00
C LYS A 342 21.86 -5.26 5.82
N LYS A 343 22.35 -5.57 4.62
CA LYS A 343 23.21 -6.74 4.38
C LYS A 343 24.54 -6.64 5.14
N VAL A 344 25.05 -5.41 5.34
CA VAL A 344 26.30 -5.15 6.04
C VAL A 344 26.06 -4.92 7.54
N ASN A 345 25.00 -4.19 7.90
CA ASN A 345 24.68 -3.86 9.28
C ASN A 345 23.20 -4.14 9.57
N GLN A 346 22.92 -5.19 10.30
CA GLN A 346 21.56 -5.61 10.69
C GLN A 346 20.81 -4.55 11.51
N GLN A 347 21.53 -3.63 12.15
CA GLN A 347 20.96 -2.59 13.03
C GLN A 347 20.65 -1.28 12.27
N VAL A 348 20.94 -1.18 10.97
CA VAL A 348 20.83 0.08 10.22
C VAL A 348 19.46 0.72 10.33
N GLU A 349 18.40 -0.07 10.21
CA GLU A 349 17.02 0.40 10.27
C GLU A 349 16.69 0.99 11.65
N SER A 350 17.08 0.30 12.72
CA SER A 350 16.87 0.80 14.10
C SER A 350 17.72 2.02 14.41
N ASN A 351 18.92 2.10 13.85
CA ASN A 351 19.79 3.26 14.02
C ASN A 351 19.24 4.50 13.31
N ILE A 352 18.70 4.36 12.09
CA ILE A 352 18.03 5.45 11.38
C ILE A 352 16.82 5.93 12.20
N PHE A 353 15.99 5.03 12.69
CA PHE A 353 14.82 5.38 13.49
C PHE A 353 15.22 6.15 14.77
N ARG A 354 16.15 5.59 15.53
CA ARG A 354 16.62 6.19 16.78
C ARG A 354 17.38 7.51 16.59
N SER A 355 17.98 7.77 15.43
CA SER A 355 18.75 8.98 15.19
C SER A 355 17.90 10.26 15.35
N VAL A 356 16.60 10.18 15.13
CA VAL A 356 15.66 11.31 15.31
C VAL A 356 15.03 11.36 16.70
N GLU A 357 15.20 10.31 17.51
CA GLU A 357 14.80 10.29 18.93
C GLU A 357 15.94 10.69 19.86
N ASN A 358 17.21 10.53 19.42
CA ASN A 358 18.43 10.80 20.18
C ASN A 358 19.24 11.95 19.58
N VAL A 359 18.59 13.06 19.27
CA VAL A 359 19.29 14.25 18.76
C VAL A 359 19.99 14.95 19.91
N ASN A 360 21.34 14.97 19.88
CA ASN A 360 22.13 15.77 20.81
C ASN A 360 22.30 17.18 20.25
N ILE A 361 21.53 18.12 20.78
CA ILE A 361 21.53 19.54 20.33
C ILE A 361 22.89 20.20 20.51
N ASP A 362 23.68 19.83 21.52
CA ASP A 362 24.98 20.40 21.80
C ASP A 362 26.04 20.11 20.71
N THR A 363 25.80 19.10 19.89
CA THR A 363 26.67 18.68 18.80
C THR A 363 26.10 19.00 17.41
N VAL A 364 25.06 19.85 17.34
CA VAL A 364 24.42 20.27 16.10
C VAL A 364 24.80 21.72 15.82
N ILE A 365 25.30 22.02 14.60
CA ILE A 365 25.75 23.37 14.22
C ILE A 365 24.60 24.39 14.30
N ALA A 366 23.39 23.99 13.89
CA ALA A 366 22.20 24.83 13.99
C ALA A 366 20.94 23.97 13.97
N TYR A 367 19.90 24.44 14.63
CA TYR A 367 18.56 23.81 14.59
C TYR A 367 17.46 24.89 14.47
N LYS A 368 16.27 24.49 14.05
CA LYS A 368 15.09 25.36 14.01
C LYS A 368 14.10 24.94 15.08
N LYS A 369 13.64 25.91 15.87
CA LYS A 369 12.56 25.77 16.83
C LYS A 369 11.58 26.94 16.67
N ASP A 370 10.29 26.64 16.57
CA ASP A 370 9.22 27.66 16.39
C ASP A 370 9.48 28.62 15.21
N GLY A 371 10.07 28.12 14.12
CA GLY A 371 10.45 28.90 12.93
C GLY A 371 11.73 29.70 13.07
N ILE A 372 12.33 29.79 14.26
CA ILE A 372 13.57 30.52 14.55
C ILE A 372 14.76 29.57 14.39
N LYS A 373 15.81 30.04 13.70
CA LYS A 373 17.08 29.32 13.56
C LYS A 373 17.99 29.66 14.73
N HIS A 374 18.39 28.67 15.50
CA HIS A 374 19.37 28.74 16.57
C HIS A 374 20.72 28.23 16.08
N ASN A 375 21.81 28.90 16.46
CA ASN A 375 23.16 28.51 16.09
C ASN A 375 23.94 28.14 17.36
N PHE A 376 24.90 27.22 17.26
CA PHE A 376 25.74 26.80 18.39
C PHE A 376 26.50 27.95 19.07
N LEU A 377 26.82 29.02 18.34
CA LEU A 377 27.49 30.21 18.87
C LEU A 377 26.68 30.95 19.93
N GLU A 378 25.35 30.80 19.97
CA GLU A 378 24.49 31.47 20.97
C GLU A 378 24.80 31.01 22.41
N ASN A 379 25.35 29.79 22.55
CA ASN A 379 25.69 29.19 23.84
C ASN A 379 27.17 28.85 24.00
N TYR A 380 28.03 29.18 23.00
CA TYR A 380 29.42 28.74 22.96
C TYR A 380 30.28 29.32 24.09
N ASN A 381 29.97 30.52 24.56
CA ASN A 381 30.67 31.23 25.62
C ASN A 381 29.90 31.28 26.94
N LYS A 382 28.82 30.53 27.06
CA LYS A 382 28.10 30.38 28.31
C LYS A 382 28.53 29.08 28.98
#